data_b379dab4e322e056d75218f99ad41b33
#
_entry.id   b379dab4e322e056d75218f99ad41b33
#
_cell.length_a   1.000
_cell.length_b   1.000
_cell.length_c   1.000
_cell.angle_alpha   90.00
_cell.angle_beta   90.00
_cell.angle_gamma   90.00
#
_symmetry.space_group_name_H-M   'P 1'
#
loop_
_entity.id
_entity.type
_entity.pdbx_description
1 polymer ?
#
loop_
_entity_poly.entity_id
_entity_poly.type
_entity_poly.pdbx_seq_one_letter_code
_entity_poly.pdbx_strand_id
1 'polypeptide(L)'
;PYADEFSFTVQGKPWIDVQWLAQVGLFLLWQWGGYAALAVAVAVLVVAAFAFVYPQMEGPPFLRALVIVFAAASTSIIWSPRPQMLSLALFGAVSYIVYLCKWRRVNRLWWLIPLYVLWGNVHGGYALGLMLQGAVIVGEVLNRLLGRGAAAKLAGGAAVDLEKLTPDE
;
A
#
# COMPACT_ATOMS: atom_id res chain seq x y z
N PRO A 1 -9.00 -26.57 14.16
CA PRO A 1 -10.25 -26.76 14.89
C PRO A 1 -11.39 -26.10 14.14
N TYR A 2 -12.54 -26.79 14.05
CA TYR A 2 -13.74 -26.24 13.40
C TYR A 2 -14.60 -25.43 14.39
N ALA A 3 -14.24 -25.48 15.65
CA ALA A 3 -14.90 -24.76 16.72
C ALA A 3 -13.88 -24.01 17.58
N ASP A 4 -14.31 -22.91 18.15
CA ASP A 4 -13.51 -22.12 19.08
C ASP A 4 -13.41 -22.85 20.41
N GLU A 5 -12.22 -23.36 20.73
CA GLU A 5 -11.90 -24.06 21.97
C GLU A 5 -11.26 -23.15 23.02
N PHE A 6 -10.82 -21.94 22.61
CA PHE A 6 -10.00 -21.07 23.44
C PHE A 6 -10.73 -19.84 23.98
N SER A 7 -11.81 -19.41 23.32
CA SER A 7 -12.56 -18.23 23.75
C SER A 7 -13.44 -18.55 24.96
N PHE A 8 -13.40 -17.67 25.95
CA PHE A 8 -14.26 -17.81 27.13
C PHE A 8 -15.74 -17.51 26.84
N THR A 9 -16.00 -16.52 25.98
CA THR A 9 -17.37 -16.03 25.72
C THR A 9 -18.07 -16.69 24.53
N VAL A 10 -17.33 -17.33 23.63
CA VAL A 10 -17.86 -17.89 22.36
C VAL A 10 -17.41 -19.33 22.11
N GLN A 11 -17.05 -20.03 23.17
CA GLN A 11 -16.62 -21.43 23.10
C GLN A 11 -17.63 -22.30 22.35
N GLY A 12 -17.13 -23.14 21.45
CA GLY A 12 -17.95 -24.05 20.65
C GLY A 12 -18.58 -23.41 19.41
N LYS A 13 -18.44 -22.09 19.18
CA LYS A 13 -18.88 -21.47 17.92
C LYS A 13 -17.91 -21.80 16.78
N PRO A 14 -18.39 -21.79 15.50
CA PRO A 14 -17.52 -22.02 14.36
C PRO A 14 -16.35 -21.04 14.35
N TRP A 15 -15.13 -21.56 14.25
CA TRP A 15 -13.91 -20.75 14.12
C TRP A 15 -13.56 -20.57 12.63
N ILE A 16 -13.52 -19.32 12.17
CA ILE A 16 -13.07 -18.97 10.82
C ILE A 16 -11.72 -18.26 10.94
N ASP A 17 -10.66 -18.94 10.55
CA ASP A 17 -9.32 -18.36 10.53
C ASP A 17 -9.08 -17.62 9.20
N VAL A 18 -9.23 -16.30 9.22
CA VAL A 18 -8.99 -15.43 8.06
C VAL A 18 -7.50 -15.20 7.77
N GLN A 19 -6.61 -15.70 8.60
CA GLN A 19 -5.15 -15.49 8.49
C GLN A 19 -4.38 -16.81 8.34
N TRP A 20 -5.09 -17.89 8.03
CA TRP A 20 -4.55 -19.26 8.00
C TRP A 20 -3.28 -19.39 7.15
N LEU A 21 -3.25 -18.73 5.98
CA LEU A 21 -2.12 -18.84 5.05
C LEU A 21 -0.86 -18.17 5.62
N ALA A 22 -1.01 -17.00 6.27
CA ALA A 22 0.11 -16.35 6.94
C ALA A 22 0.63 -17.17 8.12
N GLN A 23 -0.27 -17.76 8.91
CA GLN A 23 0.11 -18.61 10.06
C GLN A 23 0.89 -19.83 9.61
N VAL A 24 0.43 -20.53 8.56
CA VAL A 24 1.14 -21.66 7.97
C VAL A 24 2.52 -21.23 7.45
N GLY A 25 2.59 -20.10 6.72
CA GLY A 25 3.87 -19.59 6.22
C GLY A 25 4.86 -19.25 7.33
N LEU A 26 4.41 -18.54 8.37
CA LEU A 26 5.25 -18.20 9.53
C LEU A 26 5.70 -19.46 10.31
N PHE A 27 4.82 -20.45 10.46
CA PHE A 27 5.14 -21.70 11.10
C PHE A 27 6.22 -22.48 10.34
N LEU A 28 6.10 -22.59 9.01
CA LEU A 28 7.09 -23.25 8.18
C LEU A 28 8.45 -22.54 8.22
N LEU A 29 8.46 -21.20 8.21
CA LEU A 29 9.69 -20.41 8.36
C LEU A 29 10.35 -20.67 9.71
N TRP A 30 9.54 -20.72 10.76
CA TRP A 30 10.05 -21.03 12.11
C TRP A 30 10.61 -22.43 12.21
N GLN A 31 9.96 -23.44 11.63
CA GLN A 31 10.48 -24.81 11.58
C GLN A 31 11.79 -24.91 10.81
N TRP A 32 11.92 -24.16 9.72
CA TRP A 32 13.11 -24.21 8.87
C TRP A 32 14.33 -23.52 9.50
N GLY A 33 14.17 -22.39 10.16
CA GLY A 33 15.30 -21.59 10.65
C GLY A 33 15.02 -20.80 11.94
N GLY A 34 13.97 -21.16 12.69
CA GLY A 34 13.63 -20.55 13.96
C GLY A 34 13.41 -19.04 13.89
N TYR A 35 13.80 -18.35 14.95
CA TYR A 35 13.67 -16.89 15.02
C TYR A 35 14.50 -16.13 13.99
N ALA A 36 15.64 -16.69 13.56
CA ALA A 36 16.48 -16.07 12.53
C ALA A 36 15.73 -16.00 11.19
N ALA A 37 15.07 -17.09 10.77
CA ALA A 37 14.28 -17.10 9.54
C ALA A 37 13.10 -16.12 9.60
N LEU A 38 12.42 -16.04 10.74
CA LEU A 38 11.34 -15.07 10.95
C LEU A 38 11.84 -13.62 10.87
N ALA A 39 13.00 -13.32 11.50
CA ALA A 39 13.60 -11.99 11.44
C ALA A 39 13.99 -11.58 10.01
N VAL A 40 14.61 -12.51 9.27
CA VAL A 40 14.94 -12.29 7.84
C VAL A 40 13.69 -12.08 7.02
N ALA A 41 12.63 -12.87 7.24
CA ALA A 41 11.37 -12.70 6.52
C ALA A 41 10.74 -11.32 6.78
N VAL A 42 10.73 -10.85 8.03
CA VAL A 42 10.25 -9.50 8.37
C VAL A 42 11.10 -8.45 7.66
N ALA A 43 12.43 -8.56 7.69
CA ALA A 43 13.32 -7.62 7.00
C ALA A 43 13.06 -7.58 5.48
N VAL A 44 12.88 -8.74 4.85
CA VAL A 44 12.54 -8.84 3.41
C VAL A 44 11.21 -8.16 3.10
N LEU A 45 10.18 -8.37 3.94
CA LEU A 45 8.85 -7.75 3.75
C LEU A 45 8.91 -6.23 3.90
N VAL A 46 9.68 -5.72 4.86
CA VAL A 46 9.90 -4.28 5.05
C VAL A 46 10.62 -3.68 3.84
N VAL A 47 11.72 -4.31 3.42
CA VAL A 47 12.46 -3.85 2.22
C VAL A 47 11.56 -3.87 0.99
N ALA A 48 10.80 -4.95 0.78
CA ALA A 48 9.85 -5.04 -0.34
C ALA A 48 8.79 -3.95 -0.31
N ALA A 49 8.21 -3.66 0.87
CA ALA A 49 7.22 -2.59 1.03
C ALA A 49 7.79 -1.24 0.59
N PHE A 50 8.97 -0.87 1.08
CA PHE A 50 9.61 0.40 0.73
C PHE A 50 10.16 0.42 -0.70
N ALA A 51 10.59 -0.73 -1.24
CA ALA A 51 10.98 -0.85 -2.64
C ALA A 51 9.82 -0.55 -3.61
N PHE A 52 8.58 -0.89 -3.25
CA PHE A 52 7.40 -0.50 -4.02
C PHE A 52 7.04 0.98 -3.85
N VAL A 53 7.29 1.58 -2.70
CA VAL A 53 6.97 2.98 -2.42
C VAL A 53 7.97 3.93 -3.07
N TYR A 54 9.27 3.60 -3.04
CA TYR A 54 10.34 4.48 -3.51
C TYR A 54 10.17 4.99 -4.95
N PRO A 55 9.77 4.17 -5.95
CA PRO A 55 9.56 4.65 -7.34
C PRO A 55 8.35 5.57 -7.51
N GLN A 56 7.46 5.64 -6.52
CA GLN A 56 6.28 6.50 -6.54
C GLN A 56 6.60 7.93 -6.06
N MET A 57 7.80 8.13 -5.50
CA MET A 57 8.22 9.43 -4.96
C MET A 57 8.91 10.25 -6.04
N GLU A 58 8.65 11.54 -6.04
CA GLU A 58 9.33 12.53 -6.86
C GLU A 58 10.39 13.30 -6.07
N GLY A 59 11.34 13.92 -6.78
CA GLY A 59 12.40 14.73 -6.17
C GLY A 59 13.78 14.05 -6.18
N PRO A 60 14.80 14.73 -5.61
CA PRO A 60 16.18 14.25 -5.62
C PRO A 60 16.33 12.96 -4.79
N PRO A 61 17.22 12.04 -5.20
CA PRO A 61 17.40 10.75 -4.55
C PRO A 61 17.66 10.83 -3.04
N PHE A 62 18.44 11.82 -2.62
CA PHE A 62 18.75 12.04 -1.21
C PHE A 62 17.50 12.33 -0.37
N LEU A 63 16.63 13.21 -0.86
CA LEU A 63 15.38 13.55 -0.16
C LEU A 63 14.45 12.35 -0.08
N ARG A 64 14.33 11.59 -1.18
CA ARG A 64 13.52 10.34 -1.19
C ARG A 64 14.07 9.32 -0.18
N ALA A 65 15.38 9.13 -0.13
CA ALA A 65 16.02 8.25 0.84
C ALA A 65 15.75 8.71 2.28
N LEU A 66 15.86 10.00 2.56
CA LEU A 66 15.59 10.57 3.87
C LEU A 66 14.14 10.30 4.32
N VAL A 67 13.16 10.53 3.45
CA VAL A 67 11.74 10.23 3.73
C VAL A 67 11.52 8.75 4.00
N ILE A 68 12.14 7.84 3.23
CA ILE A 68 12.06 6.39 3.47
C ILE A 68 12.64 6.03 4.84
N VAL A 69 13.78 6.61 5.22
CA VAL A 69 14.39 6.34 6.53
C VAL A 69 13.47 6.79 7.67
N PHE A 70 12.87 7.98 7.58
CA PHE A 70 11.91 8.44 8.58
C PHE A 70 10.64 7.57 8.62
N ALA A 71 10.10 7.18 7.46
CA ALA A 71 8.95 6.30 7.38
C ALA A 71 9.27 4.91 7.96
N ALA A 72 10.45 4.37 7.66
CA ALA A 72 10.92 3.11 8.21
C ALA A 72 11.07 3.19 9.75
N ALA A 73 11.70 4.25 10.25
CA ALA A 73 11.86 4.49 11.68
C ALA A 73 10.50 4.59 12.39
N SER A 74 9.54 5.33 11.81
CA SER A 74 8.20 5.51 12.37
C SER A 74 7.39 4.20 12.40
N THR A 75 7.59 3.32 11.43
CA THR A 75 6.89 2.02 11.36
C THR A 75 7.61 0.89 12.08
N SER A 76 8.86 1.09 12.53
CA SER A 76 9.68 0.04 13.13
C SER A 76 9.06 -0.60 14.38
N ILE A 77 8.25 0.14 15.11
CA ILE A 77 7.56 -0.33 16.32
C ILE A 77 6.62 -1.52 16.06
N ILE A 78 6.12 -1.66 14.83
CA ILE A 78 5.21 -2.75 14.45
C ILE A 78 5.93 -3.92 13.75
N TRP A 79 7.25 -3.83 13.53
CA TRP A 79 8.00 -4.88 12.82
C TRP A 79 8.17 -6.13 13.69
N SER A 80 7.31 -7.07 13.46
CA SER A 80 7.27 -8.34 14.18
C SER A 80 6.76 -9.44 13.24
N PRO A 81 7.07 -10.72 13.48
CA PRO A 81 6.62 -11.83 12.65
C PRO A 81 5.11 -12.08 12.83
N ARG A 82 4.32 -11.19 12.25
CA ARG A 82 2.86 -11.22 12.30
C ARG A 82 2.27 -11.06 10.91
N PRO A 83 1.04 -11.55 10.66
CA PRO A 83 0.36 -11.45 9.36
C PRO A 83 0.28 -10.03 8.77
N GLN A 84 0.20 -9.00 9.63
CA GLN A 84 0.17 -7.60 9.18
C GLN A 84 1.42 -7.16 8.41
N MET A 85 2.57 -7.81 8.61
CA MET A 85 3.79 -7.48 7.85
C MET A 85 3.65 -7.84 6.37
N LEU A 86 2.93 -8.92 6.06
CA LEU A 86 2.57 -9.26 4.68
C LEU A 86 1.64 -8.18 4.09
N SER A 87 0.71 -7.64 4.88
CA SER A 87 -0.16 -6.54 4.44
C SER A 87 0.62 -5.27 4.11
N LEU A 88 1.69 -4.96 4.83
CA LEU A 88 2.54 -3.80 4.53
C LEU A 88 3.16 -3.93 3.14
N ALA A 89 3.74 -5.09 2.81
CA ALA A 89 4.33 -5.34 1.50
C ALA A 89 3.28 -5.40 0.38
N LEU A 90 2.14 -6.05 0.62
CA LEU A 90 1.04 -6.15 -0.35
C LEU A 90 0.38 -4.80 -0.62
N PHE A 91 0.22 -3.95 0.39
CA PHE A 91 -0.24 -2.57 0.22
C PHE A 91 0.73 -1.76 -0.66
N GLY A 92 2.04 -1.90 -0.42
CA GLY A 92 3.07 -1.30 -1.27
C GLY A 92 2.95 -1.75 -2.73
N ALA A 93 2.78 -3.06 -2.97
CA ALA A 93 2.61 -3.61 -4.31
C ALA A 93 1.34 -3.10 -5.00
N VAL A 94 0.20 -3.09 -4.30
CA VAL A 94 -1.08 -2.59 -4.82
C VAL A 94 -0.98 -1.10 -5.16
N SER A 95 -0.41 -0.28 -4.26
CA SER A 95 -0.22 1.15 -4.50
C SER A 95 0.67 1.40 -5.72
N TYR A 96 1.74 0.60 -5.89
CA TYR A 96 2.62 0.70 -7.04
C TYR A 96 1.94 0.33 -8.36
N ILE A 97 1.10 -0.72 -8.38
CA ILE A 97 0.32 -1.07 -9.58
C ILE A 97 -0.66 0.04 -9.96
N VAL A 98 -1.33 0.63 -8.98
CA VAL A 98 -2.23 1.78 -9.20
C VAL A 98 -1.44 2.98 -9.73
N TYR A 99 -0.27 3.27 -9.15
CA TYR A 99 0.64 4.32 -9.61
C TYR A 99 1.07 4.10 -11.07
N LEU A 100 1.50 2.89 -11.42
CA LEU A 100 1.87 2.55 -12.80
C LEU A 100 0.74 2.83 -13.78
N CYS A 101 -0.49 2.43 -13.44
CA CYS A 101 -1.64 2.63 -14.29
C CYS A 101 -1.98 4.14 -14.45
N LYS A 102 -2.05 4.86 -13.32
CA LYS A 102 -2.54 6.25 -13.33
C LYS A 102 -1.51 7.24 -13.86
N TRP A 103 -0.26 7.17 -13.43
CA TRP A 103 0.76 8.17 -13.70
C TRP A 103 1.78 7.75 -14.77
N ARG A 104 2.08 6.45 -14.84
CA ARG A 104 3.04 5.92 -15.82
C ARG A 104 2.38 5.37 -17.08
N ARG A 105 1.03 5.31 -17.14
CA ARG A 105 0.26 4.77 -18.26
C ARG A 105 0.56 3.31 -18.59
N VAL A 106 1.09 2.54 -17.63
CA VAL A 106 1.39 1.11 -17.77
C VAL A 106 0.29 0.31 -17.11
N ASN A 107 -0.55 -0.33 -17.90
CA ASN A 107 -1.66 -1.12 -17.38
C ASN A 107 -1.17 -2.47 -16.85
N ARG A 108 -1.18 -2.62 -15.53
CA ARG A 108 -0.89 -3.86 -14.79
C ARG A 108 -2.01 -4.24 -13.82
N LEU A 109 -3.21 -3.68 -14.00
CA LEU A 109 -4.34 -3.85 -13.06
C LEU A 109 -4.76 -5.31 -12.90
N TRP A 110 -4.56 -6.17 -13.90
CA TRP A 110 -4.87 -7.59 -13.79
C TRP A 110 -4.12 -8.31 -12.66
N TRP A 111 -2.92 -7.81 -12.26
CA TRP A 111 -2.18 -8.32 -11.11
C TRP A 111 -2.90 -8.10 -9.77
N LEU A 112 -3.84 -7.18 -9.70
CA LEU A 112 -4.61 -6.94 -8.47
C LEU A 112 -5.44 -8.17 -8.10
N ILE A 113 -5.94 -8.93 -9.08
CA ILE A 113 -6.77 -10.12 -8.82
C ILE A 113 -6.01 -11.15 -7.97
N PRO A 114 -4.88 -11.72 -8.43
CA PRO A 114 -4.14 -12.69 -7.63
C PRO A 114 -3.59 -12.09 -6.33
N LEU A 115 -3.21 -10.81 -6.31
CA LEU A 115 -2.77 -10.14 -5.09
C LEU A 115 -3.86 -10.06 -4.04
N TYR A 116 -5.10 -9.73 -4.41
CA TYR A 116 -6.21 -9.70 -3.45
C TYR A 116 -6.64 -11.10 -3.01
N VAL A 117 -6.60 -12.09 -3.88
CA VAL A 117 -6.83 -13.49 -3.50
C VAL A 117 -5.81 -13.92 -2.44
N LEU A 118 -4.53 -13.64 -2.67
CA LEU A 118 -3.48 -13.90 -1.69
C LEU A 118 -3.74 -13.12 -0.39
N TRP A 119 -3.97 -11.82 -0.50
CA TRP A 119 -4.10 -10.92 0.65
C TRP A 119 -5.29 -11.27 1.54
N GLY A 120 -6.44 -11.62 0.95
CA GLY A 120 -7.63 -12.03 1.70
C GLY A 120 -7.44 -13.31 2.52
N ASN A 121 -6.51 -14.19 2.13
CA ASN A 121 -6.15 -15.40 2.87
C ASN A 121 -5.00 -15.19 3.88
N VAL A 122 -4.32 -14.05 3.80
CA VAL A 122 -3.16 -13.71 4.65
C VAL A 122 -3.57 -12.82 5.81
N HIS A 123 -4.38 -11.77 5.55
CA HIS A 123 -4.73 -10.79 6.58
C HIS A 123 -5.88 -9.88 6.11
N GLY A 124 -6.74 -9.47 7.03
CA GLY A 124 -7.86 -8.54 6.78
C GLY A 124 -7.46 -7.14 6.28
N GLY A 125 -6.17 -6.83 6.24
CA GLY A 125 -5.63 -5.55 5.75
C GLY A 125 -5.91 -5.26 4.27
N TYR A 126 -6.41 -6.21 3.48
CA TYR A 126 -6.82 -6.00 2.09
C TYR A 126 -7.86 -4.87 1.94
N ALA A 127 -8.65 -4.61 2.97
CA ALA A 127 -9.60 -3.50 2.98
C ALA A 127 -8.93 -2.15 2.74
N LEU A 128 -7.71 -1.92 3.26
CA LEU A 128 -6.95 -0.69 3.01
C LEU A 128 -6.59 -0.52 1.53
N GLY A 129 -6.25 -1.62 0.85
CA GLY A 129 -6.01 -1.60 -0.58
C GLY A 129 -7.26 -1.24 -1.39
N LEU A 130 -8.43 -1.79 -1.01
CA LEU A 130 -9.71 -1.43 -1.63
C LEU A 130 -10.07 0.04 -1.37
N MET A 131 -9.83 0.55 -0.16
CA MET A 131 -10.04 1.97 0.17
C MET A 131 -9.15 2.87 -0.69
N LEU A 132 -7.88 2.53 -0.87
CA LEU A 132 -6.97 3.28 -1.76
C LEU A 132 -7.52 3.32 -3.19
N GLN A 133 -7.95 2.19 -3.74
CA GLN A 133 -8.51 2.13 -5.09
C GLN A 133 -9.81 2.92 -5.19
N GLY A 134 -10.70 2.79 -4.21
CA GLY A 134 -11.92 3.58 -4.13
C GLY A 134 -11.64 5.08 -4.14
N ALA A 135 -10.67 5.54 -3.35
CA ALA A 135 -10.26 6.94 -3.31
C ALA A 135 -9.71 7.43 -4.67
N VAL A 136 -8.90 6.60 -5.35
CA VAL A 136 -8.40 6.92 -6.69
C VAL A 136 -9.52 7.00 -7.72
N ILE A 137 -10.48 6.07 -7.69
CA ILE A 137 -11.64 6.07 -8.59
C ILE A 137 -12.51 7.32 -8.35
N VAL A 138 -12.84 7.59 -7.09
CA VAL A 138 -13.62 8.78 -6.71
C VAL A 138 -12.91 10.05 -7.16
N GLY A 139 -11.61 10.18 -6.91
CA GLY A 139 -10.82 11.33 -7.36
C GLY A 139 -10.82 11.49 -8.89
N GLU A 140 -10.77 10.39 -9.65
CA GLU A 140 -10.84 10.46 -11.12
C GLU A 140 -12.24 10.86 -11.61
N VAL A 141 -13.29 10.34 -10.98
CA VAL A 141 -14.69 10.71 -11.29
C VAL A 141 -14.92 12.20 -11.01
N LEU A 142 -14.49 12.67 -9.84
CA LEU A 142 -14.59 14.09 -9.49
C LEU A 142 -13.82 14.97 -10.47
N ASN A 143 -12.60 14.61 -10.86
CA ASN A 143 -11.84 15.34 -11.85
C ASN A 143 -12.54 15.43 -13.20
N ARG A 144 -13.28 14.39 -13.61
CA ARG A 144 -14.05 14.40 -14.85
C ARG A 144 -15.29 15.27 -14.73
N LEU A 145 -16.01 15.18 -13.60
CA LEU A 145 -17.27 15.92 -13.36
C LEU A 145 -17.03 17.41 -13.14
N LEU A 146 -16.03 17.78 -12.33
CA LEU A 146 -15.71 19.18 -12.03
C LEU A 146 -14.99 19.89 -13.17
N GLY A 147 -14.56 19.13 -14.17
CA GLY A 147 -13.89 19.59 -15.36
C GLY A 147 -12.45 20.07 -15.11
N ARG A 148 -11.53 19.63 -15.91
CA ARG A 148 -10.19 20.23 -16.03
C ARG A 148 -10.24 21.75 -16.33
N GLY A 149 -11.44 22.27 -16.68
CA GLY A 149 -11.67 23.65 -17.05
C GLY A 149 -11.58 24.66 -15.90
N ALA A 150 -11.90 24.30 -14.68
CA ALA A 150 -11.80 25.25 -13.56
C ALA A 150 -10.33 25.48 -13.14
N ALA A 151 -9.53 24.41 -13.04
CA ALA A 151 -8.11 24.54 -12.70
C ALA A 151 -7.30 25.15 -13.87
N ALA A 152 -7.64 24.83 -15.13
CA ALA A 152 -7.03 25.46 -16.31
C ALA A 152 -7.44 26.92 -16.47
N LYS A 153 -8.68 27.32 -16.14
CA LYS A 153 -9.09 28.73 -16.10
C LYS A 153 -8.37 29.52 -14.99
N LEU A 154 -8.17 28.92 -13.81
CA LEU A 154 -7.42 29.56 -12.74
C LEU A 154 -5.93 29.71 -13.11
N ALA A 155 -5.32 28.67 -13.67
CA ALA A 155 -3.92 28.71 -14.12
C ALA A 155 -3.73 29.65 -15.32
N GLY A 156 -4.65 29.66 -16.30
CA GLY A 156 -4.62 30.56 -17.44
C GLY A 156 -4.91 32.04 -17.06
N GLY A 157 -5.79 32.28 -16.08
CA GLY A 157 -6.02 33.60 -15.54
C GLY A 157 -4.79 34.18 -14.83
N ALA A 158 -4.08 33.37 -14.05
CA ALA A 158 -2.85 33.79 -13.38
C ALA A 158 -1.69 34.07 -14.36
N ALA A 159 -1.57 33.28 -15.45
CA ALA A 159 -0.57 33.49 -16.47
C ALA A 159 -0.81 34.79 -17.29
N VAL A 160 -2.06 35.08 -17.61
CA VAL A 160 -2.46 36.31 -18.31
C VAL A 160 -2.23 37.57 -17.46
N ASP A 161 -2.42 37.48 -16.13
CA ASP A 161 -2.12 38.62 -15.23
C ASP A 161 -0.61 38.87 -15.08
N LEU A 162 0.22 37.84 -15.11
CA LEU A 162 1.68 37.99 -15.07
C LEU A 162 2.23 38.59 -16.37
N GLU A 163 1.66 38.25 -17.53
CA GLU A 163 2.06 38.82 -18.85
C GLU A 163 1.75 40.32 -18.93
N LYS A 164 0.68 40.77 -18.29
CA LYS A 164 0.34 42.21 -18.19
C LYS A 164 1.23 43.02 -17.26
N LEU A 165 2.00 42.34 -16.38
CA LEU A 165 2.90 42.98 -15.43
C LEU A 165 4.34 43.13 -15.92
N THR A 166 4.69 42.55 -17.08
CA THR A 166 5.97 42.81 -17.75
C THR A 166 5.84 44.08 -18.59
N PRO A 167 6.52 45.19 -18.24
CA PRO A 167 6.55 46.38 -19.08
C PRO A 167 7.29 46.04 -20.37
N ASP A 168 6.70 46.46 -21.50
CA ASP A 168 7.38 46.48 -22.82
C ASP A 168 8.64 47.35 -22.68
N GLU A 169 9.84 46.71 -22.78
CA GLU A 169 11.12 47.38 -22.99
C GLU A 169 11.39 47.52 -24.51
#